data_a2d208227ad0554ab1d4d91f1bccc141
#
_entry.id   a2d208227ad0554ab1d4d91f1bccc141
#
_cell.length_a   1.000
_cell.length_b   1.000
_cell.length_c   1.000
_cell.angle_alpha   90.00
_cell.angle_beta   90.00
_cell.angle_gamma   90.00
#
_symmetry.space_group_name_H-M   'P 1'
#
loop_
_entity.id
_entity.type
_entity.pdbx_description
1 polymer ?
#
loop_
_entity_poly.entity_id
_entity_poly.type
_entity_poly.pdbx_seq_one_letter_code
_entity_poly.pdbx_strand_id
1 'polypeptide(L)'
;MTEFSTAPTYVDLDGAPAALPDRAAEAVVRANDRAHVFHSWSAQGSIDPMPVAGGKGASFFDFAGNSYLDFGSQLVNLNLGHQHPDLIAAIHKQADRLATIQPGMANDVRSELARLITEVAGEPFTKVFFTNAGADANEYAVRMARHSTGRHKVLSTYRSYHGGMGTPITLTGDPRRWANEAGAAGVVHFFGPYPYRSPFHSDSAEQETARALEHLESVIVLEGANTIAAIILETIVGTNGILVPPPGYLAGVRELCDRYGIVYIADEVMAGFGRTGEWFGFQGFGVQPDLITFAKGVNSGYVPLGGVVISEPIATFFDDRVFYGGLTYSGHPLGCAVGVATFEVFRRDGILEHVRNLSDRVIAPRLNQWLSTHPSVGDVRGRGLFWAVELVRDRETREPLVPFNPTPAQNAPMAAFAAACKAGGVWPFTHYNRTHIAPPLVITEAELNRGLDVIDEALKITDEAIGAR
;
A
#
# COMPACT_ATOMS: atom_id res chain seq x y z
N MET A 1 23.82 -26.26 10.91
CA MET A 1 24.32 -25.00 10.35
C MET A 1 24.47 -25.21 8.84
N THR A 2 23.43 -24.94 8.09
CA THR A 2 23.47 -24.92 6.63
C THR A 2 24.08 -23.59 6.23
N GLU A 3 25.23 -23.62 5.57
CA GLU A 3 25.88 -22.45 5.00
C GLU A 3 24.93 -21.80 3.99
N PHE A 4 24.39 -20.63 4.33
CA PHE A 4 23.72 -19.74 3.38
C PHE A 4 24.80 -19.13 2.47
N SER A 5 25.09 -19.85 1.40
CA SER A 5 26.08 -19.45 0.40
C SER A 5 25.51 -18.41 -0.54
N THR A 6 26.35 -17.43 -0.78
CA THR A 6 26.44 -16.42 -1.83
C THR A 6 25.45 -15.27 -1.76
N ALA A 7 25.95 -14.15 -1.20
CA ALA A 7 25.41 -12.83 -1.48
C ALA A 7 25.28 -12.63 -3.02
N PRO A 8 24.13 -12.14 -3.52
CA PRO A 8 24.02 -11.82 -4.93
C PRO A 8 25.06 -10.75 -5.28
N THR A 9 25.79 -10.98 -6.34
CA THR A 9 26.78 -10.02 -6.83
C THR A 9 26.02 -8.76 -7.27
N TYR A 10 26.37 -7.61 -6.71
CA TYR A 10 25.91 -6.32 -7.20
C TYR A 10 26.42 -6.16 -8.64
N VAL A 11 25.55 -5.81 -9.57
CA VAL A 11 25.94 -5.54 -10.96
C VAL A 11 25.59 -4.10 -11.31
N ASP A 12 26.49 -3.43 -12.03
CA ASP A 12 26.25 -2.11 -12.59
C ASP A 12 25.26 -2.16 -13.77
N LEU A 13 24.99 -1.03 -14.38
CA LEU A 13 24.05 -0.91 -15.51
C LEU A 13 24.50 -1.72 -16.75
N ASP A 14 25.79 -2.05 -16.85
CA ASP A 14 26.37 -2.83 -17.95
C ASP A 14 26.41 -4.33 -17.65
N GLY A 15 25.86 -4.75 -16.48
CA GLY A 15 25.82 -6.13 -16.03
C GLY A 15 27.14 -6.63 -15.42
N ALA A 16 28.15 -5.77 -15.26
CA ALA A 16 29.38 -6.08 -14.56
C ALA A 16 29.14 -6.11 -13.02
N PRO A 17 29.93 -6.91 -12.27
CA PRO A 17 29.90 -6.85 -10.81
C PRO A 17 30.33 -5.47 -10.34
N ALA A 18 29.36 -4.63 -9.91
CA ALA A 18 29.72 -3.35 -9.31
C ALA A 18 30.32 -3.59 -7.92
N ALA A 19 31.41 -2.90 -7.62
CA ALA A 19 31.98 -2.94 -6.29
C ALA A 19 30.95 -2.38 -5.27
N LEU A 20 30.71 -3.12 -4.18
CA LEU A 20 29.99 -2.54 -3.05
C LEU A 20 30.68 -1.25 -2.61
N PRO A 21 29.94 -0.20 -2.21
CA PRO A 21 30.53 0.99 -1.65
C PRO A 21 31.47 0.63 -0.50
N ASP A 22 32.58 1.35 -0.37
CA ASP A 22 33.57 1.13 0.69
C ASP A 22 32.90 1.17 2.07
N ARG A 23 33.24 0.23 2.94
CA ARG A 23 32.80 0.21 4.35
C ARG A 23 33.14 1.53 5.09
N ALA A 24 34.17 2.25 4.70
CA ALA A 24 34.45 3.58 5.22
C ALA A 24 33.33 4.58 4.90
N ALA A 25 32.61 4.40 3.78
CA ALA A 25 31.45 5.21 3.42
C ALA A 25 30.25 4.95 4.34
N GLU A 26 30.08 3.74 4.88
CA GLU A 26 28.99 3.43 5.82
C GLU A 26 29.00 4.35 7.04
N ALA A 27 30.17 4.54 7.67
CA ALA A 27 30.30 5.39 8.83
C ALA A 27 29.94 6.85 8.53
N VAL A 28 30.30 7.34 7.34
CA VAL A 28 29.97 8.69 6.87
C VAL A 28 28.46 8.82 6.61
N VAL A 29 27.85 7.84 5.93
CA VAL A 29 26.40 7.80 5.67
C VAL A 29 25.64 7.83 6.99
N ARG A 30 25.99 6.95 7.93
CA ARG A 30 25.37 6.86 9.26
C ARG A 30 25.50 8.17 10.05
N ALA A 31 26.70 8.77 10.05
CA ALA A 31 26.95 10.02 10.76
C ALA A 31 26.14 11.19 10.17
N ASN A 32 26.12 11.33 8.83
CA ASN A 32 25.37 12.40 8.17
C ASN A 32 23.85 12.21 8.32
N ASP A 33 23.38 10.98 8.19
CA ASP A 33 21.96 10.65 8.38
C ASP A 33 21.51 11.05 9.80
N ARG A 34 22.23 10.60 10.82
CA ARG A 34 21.92 10.91 12.21
C ARG A 34 22.00 12.42 12.55
N ALA A 35 22.88 13.14 11.90
CA ALA A 35 23.09 14.57 12.17
C ALA A 35 22.08 15.47 11.42
N HIS A 36 21.62 15.06 10.22
CA HIS A 36 20.95 15.98 9.31
C HIS A 36 19.60 15.49 8.79
N VAL A 37 19.25 14.19 8.89
CA VAL A 37 17.97 13.66 8.38
C VAL A 37 16.97 13.53 9.53
N PHE A 38 15.78 14.13 9.34
CA PHE A 38 14.65 13.96 10.23
C PHE A 38 13.73 12.85 9.68
N HIS A 39 13.68 11.70 10.36
CA HIS A 39 12.99 10.50 9.90
C HIS A 39 11.50 10.54 10.16
N SER A 40 10.71 10.06 9.16
CA SER A 40 9.26 9.94 9.25
C SER A 40 8.84 8.92 10.32
N TRP A 41 7.75 9.19 11.00
CA TRP A 41 7.06 8.30 11.96
C TRP A 41 7.95 7.75 13.08
N SER A 42 8.98 8.47 13.47
CA SER A 42 10.00 7.98 14.41
C SER A 42 10.30 8.98 15.52
N ALA A 43 10.55 8.47 16.72
CA ALA A 43 11.19 9.24 17.77
C ALA A 43 12.69 9.34 17.46
N GLN A 44 13.15 10.52 17.09
CA GLN A 44 14.47 10.76 16.48
C GLN A 44 15.66 10.25 17.33
N GLY A 45 15.54 10.27 18.65
CA GLY A 45 16.60 9.79 19.54
C GLY A 45 16.69 8.26 19.67
N SER A 46 15.69 7.52 19.22
CA SER A 46 15.58 6.07 19.45
C SER A 46 15.77 5.22 18.18
N ILE A 47 16.00 5.84 17.01
CA ILE A 47 16.21 5.13 15.76
C ILE A 47 17.69 4.97 15.41
N ASP A 48 18.01 3.85 14.79
CA ASP A 48 19.30 3.56 14.17
C ASP A 48 19.06 3.06 12.74
N PRO A 49 18.91 3.96 11.76
CA PRO A 49 18.62 3.60 10.38
C PRO A 49 19.75 2.78 9.77
N MET A 50 19.41 1.65 9.15
CA MET A 50 20.40 0.82 8.46
C MET A 50 20.85 1.51 7.18
N PRO A 51 22.16 1.75 6.97
CA PRO A 51 22.69 2.23 5.72
C PRO A 51 22.52 1.18 4.63
N VAL A 52 21.85 1.55 3.51
CA VAL A 52 21.60 0.68 2.36
C VAL A 52 22.58 1.02 1.26
N ALA A 53 23.30 0.02 0.76
CA ALA A 53 24.29 0.17 -0.31
C ALA A 53 23.70 0.03 -1.72
N GLY A 54 22.62 -0.75 -1.87
CA GLY A 54 21.99 -0.97 -3.16
C GLY A 54 20.86 -2.00 -3.09
N GLY A 55 20.34 -2.37 -4.27
CA GLY A 55 19.28 -3.38 -4.37
C GLY A 55 19.19 -3.95 -5.78
N LYS A 56 18.57 -5.15 -5.92
CA LYS A 56 18.30 -5.78 -7.21
C LYS A 56 17.10 -6.73 -7.07
N GLY A 57 16.14 -6.62 -7.98
CA GLY A 57 14.96 -7.49 -7.97
C GLY A 57 14.20 -7.41 -6.65
N ALA A 58 13.96 -8.54 -6.01
CA ALA A 58 13.25 -8.59 -4.74
C ALA A 58 14.13 -8.36 -3.49
N SER A 59 15.41 -7.99 -3.66
CA SER A 59 16.36 -7.85 -2.56
C SER A 59 17.08 -6.50 -2.54
N PHE A 60 17.52 -6.08 -1.36
CA PHE A 60 18.44 -4.95 -1.17
C PHE A 60 19.59 -5.36 -0.24
N PHE A 61 20.65 -4.55 -0.20
CA PHE A 61 21.88 -4.87 0.50
C PHE A 61 22.35 -3.74 1.39
N ASP A 62 22.95 -4.10 2.54
CA ASP A 62 23.69 -3.16 3.36
C ASP A 62 25.15 -3.00 2.86
N PHE A 63 25.91 -2.11 3.49
CA PHE A 63 27.32 -1.87 3.17
C PHE A 63 28.25 -3.04 3.55
N ALA A 64 27.78 -3.98 4.37
CA ALA A 64 28.52 -5.19 4.72
C ALA A 64 28.31 -6.32 3.68
N GLY A 65 27.40 -6.11 2.72
CA GLY A 65 27.02 -7.10 1.72
C GLY A 65 25.96 -8.08 2.17
N ASN A 66 25.34 -7.88 3.34
CA ASN A 66 24.21 -8.70 3.74
C ASN A 66 23.02 -8.38 2.84
N SER A 67 22.38 -9.44 2.32
CA SER A 67 21.20 -9.34 1.46
C SER A 67 19.93 -9.62 2.22
N TYR A 68 18.89 -8.83 1.94
CA TYR A 68 17.57 -8.96 2.55
C TYR A 68 16.50 -9.06 1.46
N LEU A 69 15.71 -10.14 1.47
CA LEU A 69 14.48 -10.20 0.68
C LEU A 69 13.49 -9.18 1.23
N ASP A 70 12.99 -8.32 0.37
CA ASP A 70 12.10 -7.22 0.73
C ASP A 70 10.64 -7.69 0.78
N PHE A 71 10.20 -8.21 1.92
CA PHE A 71 8.84 -8.71 2.10
C PHE A 71 7.80 -7.61 2.36
N GLY A 72 8.24 -6.35 2.35
CA GLY A 72 7.39 -5.16 2.43
C GLY A 72 7.33 -4.36 1.13
N SER A 73 8.10 -4.69 0.09
CA SER A 73 8.29 -3.83 -1.08
C SER A 73 8.57 -2.39 -0.66
N GLN A 74 9.46 -2.19 0.31
CA GLN A 74 9.67 -0.96 1.05
C GLN A 74 8.39 -0.54 1.82
N LEU A 75 7.64 0.41 1.32
CA LEU A 75 6.32 0.81 1.85
C LEU A 75 5.18 0.37 0.93
N VAL A 76 5.28 -0.87 0.41
CA VAL A 76 4.35 -1.47 -0.58
C VAL A 76 4.27 -0.61 -1.85
N ASN A 77 5.41 -0.05 -2.27
CA ASN A 77 5.51 0.79 -3.47
C ASN A 77 6.38 0.18 -4.57
N LEU A 78 7.28 -0.72 -4.22
CA LEU A 78 8.31 -1.25 -5.12
C LEU A 78 7.81 -2.49 -5.88
N ASN A 79 6.79 -2.31 -6.74
CA ASN A 79 6.11 -3.44 -7.39
C ASN A 79 7.02 -4.22 -8.34
N LEU A 80 7.86 -3.56 -9.14
CA LEU A 80 8.78 -4.20 -10.07
C LEU A 80 10.20 -4.42 -9.49
N GLY A 81 10.33 -4.30 -8.16
CA GLY A 81 11.60 -4.58 -7.47
C GLY A 81 12.64 -3.47 -7.64
N HIS A 82 13.80 -3.71 -7.03
CA HIS A 82 14.92 -2.79 -7.02
C HIS A 82 15.65 -2.81 -8.37
N GLN A 83 16.03 -1.63 -8.88
CA GLN A 83 16.88 -1.44 -10.05
C GLN A 83 16.43 -2.22 -11.30
N HIS A 84 15.12 -2.19 -11.60
CA HIS A 84 14.62 -2.82 -12.82
C HIS A 84 15.18 -2.11 -14.06
N PRO A 85 15.84 -2.83 -14.98
CA PRO A 85 16.62 -2.22 -16.07
C PRO A 85 15.77 -1.31 -16.98
N ASP A 86 14.54 -1.72 -17.32
CA ASP A 86 13.68 -0.93 -18.21
C ASP A 86 13.23 0.38 -17.54
N LEU A 87 13.00 0.37 -16.23
CA LEU A 87 12.60 1.57 -15.50
C LEU A 87 13.77 2.57 -15.39
N ILE A 88 14.97 2.06 -15.12
CA ILE A 88 16.19 2.87 -15.10
C ILE A 88 16.47 3.45 -16.48
N ALA A 89 16.38 2.64 -17.55
CA ALA A 89 16.53 3.11 -18.92
C ALA A 89 15.51 4.18 -19.30
N ALA A 90 14.26 4.06 -18.85
CA ALA A 90 13.22 5.07 -19.08
C ALA A 90 13.57 6.41 -18.41
N ILE A 91 14.13 6.39 -17.19
CA ILE A 91 14.61 7.61 -16.50
C ILE A 91 15.71 8.28 -17.32
N HIS A 92 16.75 7.54 -17.73
CA HIS A 92 17.87 8.07 -18.49
C HIS A 92 17.38 8.69 -19.80
N LYS A 93 16.62 7.93 -20.59
CA LYS A 93 16.06 8.40 -21.87
C LYS A 93 15.21 9.66 -21.72
N GLN A 94 14.39 9.73 -20.68
CA GLN A 94 13.53 10.90 -20.47
C GLN A 94 14.33 12.12 -19.94
N ALA A 95 15.33 11.88 -19.09
CA ALA A 95 16.22 12.94 -18.60
C ALA A 95 17.00 13.62 -19.73
N ASP A 96 17.51 12.84 -20.69
CA ASP A 96 18.23 13.35 -21.84
C ASP A 96 17.36 14.18 -22.78
N ARG A 97 16.04 13.93 -22.80
CA ARG A 97 15.12 14.60 -23.73
C ARG A 97 14.35 15.78 -23.14
N LEU A 98 13.71 15.57 -22.01
CA LEU A 98 12.87 16.56 -21.33
C LEU A 98 12.70 16.16 -19.87
N ALA A 99 13.55 16.66 -18.99
CA ALA A 99 13.50 16.34 -17.58
C ALA A 99 12.25 16.91 -16.89
N THR A 100 11.85 18.14 -17.20
CA THR A 100 10.69 18.81 -16.57
C THR A 100 9.97 19.73 -17.54
N ILE A 101 8.66 19.90 -17.34
CA ILE A 101 7.82 20.90 -18.01
C ILE A 101 6.63 21.22 -17.11
N GLN A 102 6.12 22.45 -17.17
CA GLN A 102 4.96 22.86 -16.37
C GLN A 102 3.70 22.05 -16.70
N PRO A 103 2.78 21.85 -15.73
CA PRO A 103 1.59 21.02 -15.92
C PRO A 103 0.63 21.47 -17.03
N GLY A 104 0.57 22.76 -17.33
CA GLY A 104 -0.30 23.32 -18.38
C GLY A 104 0.14 23.00 -19.82
N MET A 105 1.34 22.45 -20.01
CA MET A 105 1.84 22.05 -21.33
C MET A 105 1.71 20.55 -21.53
N ALA A 106 1.21 20.13 -22.68
CA ALA A 106 1.14 18.71 -23.05
C ALA A 106 2.54 18.14 -23.32
N ASN A 107 2.74 16.87 -22.96
CA ASN A 107 3.89 16.08 -23.34
C ASN A 107 3.48 14.62 -23.57
N ASP A 108 4.26 13.92 -24.37
CA ASP A 108 3.95 12.57 -24.83
C ASP A 108 3.83 11.55 -23.70
N VAL A 109 4.82 11.46 -22.80
CA VAL A 109 4.82 10.44 -21.74
C VAL A 109 3.69 10.65 -20.72
N ARG A 110 3.32 11.91 -20.41
CA ARG A 110 2.16 12.18 -19.55
C ARG A 110 0.85 11.79 -20.23
N SER A 111 0.69 12.16 -21.49
CA SER A 111 -0.51 11.84 -22.26
C SER A 111 -0.65 10.33 -22.45
N GLU A 112 0.44 9.63 -22.74
CA GLU A 112 0.43 8.18 -22.89
C GLU A 112 0.15 7.46 -21.57
N LEU A 113 0.77 7.87 -20.47
CA LEU A 113 0.48 7.28 -19.18
C LEU A 113 -0.98 7.48 -18.77
N ALA A 114 -1.55 8.68 -19.01
CA ALA A 114 -2.97 8.94 -18.74
C ALA A 114 -3.88 7.99 -19.54
N ARG A 115 -3.58 7.82 -20.85
CA ARG A 115 -4.30 6.89 -21.74
C ARG A 115 -4.23 5.45 -21.22
N LEU A 116 -3.03 4.98 -20.84
CA LEU A 116 -2.82 3.63 -20.32
C LEU A 116 -3.58 3.40 -19.00
N ILE A 117 -3.57 4.38 -18.10
CA ILE A 117 -4.30 4.29 -16.83
C ILE A 117 -5.81 4.24 -17.06
N THR A 118 -6.37 5.12 -17.91
CA THR A 118 -7.81 5.10 -18.21
C THR A 118 -8.23 3.83 -18.94
N GLU A 119 -7.38 3.30 -19.84
CA GLU A 119 -7.63 2.01 -20.52
C GLU A 119 -7.81 0.87 -19.52
N VAL A 120 -6.92 0.73 -18.54
CA VAL A 120 -7.00 -0.38 -17.58
C VAL A 120 -8.02 -0.15 -16.46
N ALA A 121 -8.37 1.10 -16.16
CA ALA A 121 -9.45 1.44 -15.25
C ALA A 121 -10.83 1.09 -15.86
N GLY A 122 -10.95 1.19 -17.19
CA GLY A 122 -12.17 0.89 -17.93
C GLY A 122 -13.21 2.01 -17.82
N GLU A 123 -14.38 1.78 -18.42
CA GLU A 123 -15.50 2.71 -18.28
C GLU A 123 -15.96 2.80 -16.83
N PRO A 124 -16.37 3.99 -16.31
CA PRO A 124 -16.58 5.26 -17.05
C PRO A 124 -15.41 6.24 -16.92
N PHE A 125 -14.18 5.81 -16.75
CA PHE A 125 -13.04 6.68 -16.50
C PHE A 125 -12.46 7.29 -17.79
N THR A 126 -12.32 8.61 -17.81
CA THR A 126 -11.91 9.34 -19.03
C THR A 126 -10.71 10.27 -18.85
N LYS A 127 -10.41 10.68 -17.62
CA LYS A 127 -9.34 11.63 -17.32
C LYS A 127 -8.45 11.18 -16.16
N VAL A 128 -7.21 11.65 -16.16
CA VAL A 128 -6.27 11.50 -15.02
C VAL A 128 -5.78 12.89 -14.61
N PHE A 129 -5.94 13.20 -13.33
CA PHE A 129 -5.29 14.34 -12.70
C PHE A 129 -4.06 13.82 -11.95
N PHE A 130 -2.87 14.13 -12.42
CA PHE A 130 -1.62 13.68 -11.79
C PHE A 130 -1.27 14.49 -10.54
N THR A 131 -0.65 13.83 -9.56
CA THR A 131 -0.14 14.42 -8.32
C THR A 131 1.27 13.87 -8.04
N ASN A 132 1.88 14.28 -6.90
CA ASN A 132 3.21 13.81 -6.54
C ASN A 132 3.18 12.57 -5.62
N ALA A 133 2.04 12.32 -4.94
CA ALA A 133 1.90 11.26 -3.96
C ALA A 133 0.43 10.88 -3.73
N GLY A 134 0.19 9.81 -2.94
CA GLY A 134 -1.16 9.36 -2.59
C GLY A 134 -1.91 10.35 -1.69
N ALA A 135 -1.23 11.05 -0.79
CA ALA A 135 -1.85 12.07 0.05
C ALA A 135 -2.41 13.23 -0.80
N ASP A 136 -1.64 13.69 -1.78
CA ASP A 136 -2.12 14.71 -2.74
C ASP A 136 -3.32 14.18 -3.54
N ALA A 137 -3.24 12.92 -4.00
CA ALA A 137 -4.32 12.30 -4.77
C ALA A 137 -5.63 12.28 -3.97
N ASN A 138 -5.59 11.84 -2.71
CA ASN A 138 -6.74 11.81 -1.83
C ASN A 138 -7.29 13.21 -1.53
N GLU A 139 -6.42 14.20 -1.29
CA GLU A 139 -6.82 15.60 -1.10
C GLU A 139 -7.60 16.11 -2.32
N TYR A 140 -7.09 15.87 -3.54
CA TYR A 140 -7.74 16.35 -4.75
C TYR A 140 -8.99 15.57 -5.13
N ALA A 141 -9.06 14.27 -4.87
CA ALA A 141 -10.27 13.49 -5.04
C ALA A 141 -11.41 14.01 -4.14
N VAL A 142 -11.10 14.30 -2.87
CA VAL A 142 -12.06 14.92 -1.94
C VAL A 142 -12.53 16.28 -2.44
N ARG A 143 -11.62 17.12 -2.95
CA ARG A 143 -12.00 18.43 -3.51
C ARG A 143 -12.90 18.27 -4.72
N MET A 144 -12.59 17.34 -5.65
CA MET A 144 -13.44 17.04 -6.81
C MET A 144 -14.84 16.61 -6.37
N ALA A 145 -14.94 15.71 -5.42
CA ALA A 145 -16.22 15.25 -4.89
C ALA A 145 -17.03 16.38 -4.22
N ARG A 146 -16.37 17.22 -3.41
CA ARG A 146 -17.02 18.40 -2.79
C ARG A 146 -17.54 19.39 -3.81
N HIS A 147 -16.76 19.68 -4.85
CA HIS A 147 -17.16 20.62 -5.90
C HIS A 147 -18.30 20.06 -6.75
N SER A 148 -18.21 18.81 -7.19
CA SER A 148 -19.22 18.20 -8.07
C SER A 148 -20.56 17.98 -7.39
N THR A 149 -20.57 17.72 -6.07
CA THR A 149 -21.80 17.50 -5.29
C THR A 149 -22.34 18.78 -4.63
N GLY A 150 -21.53 19.81 -4.46
CA GLY A 150 -21.85 20.98 -3.63
C GLY A 150 -21.95 20.67 -2.14
N ARG A 151 -21.51 19.50 -1.69
CA ARG A 151 -21.57 19.02 -0.30
C ARG A 151 -20.18 19.08 0.32
N HIS A 152 -20.07 18.88 1.65
CA HIS A 152 -18.81 19.13 2.35
C HIS A 152 -18.31 17.97 3.23
N LYS A 153 -19.18 17.06 3.71
CA LYS A 153 -18.76 15.94 4.55
C LYS A 153 -18.13 14.82 3.72
N VAL A 154 -17.17 14.14 4.33
CA VAL A 154 -16.56 12.92 3.76
C VAL A 154 -16.50 11.84 4.84
N LEU A 155 -16.97 10.66 4.51
CA LEU A 155 -16.95 9.50 5.38
C LEU A 155 -15.71 8.65 5.08
N SER A 156 -15.04 8.18 6.14
CA SER A 156 -13.89 7.26 6.09
C SER A 156 -13.99 6.24 7.21
N THR A 157 -13.25 5.12 7.09
CA THR A 157 -13.28 4.09 8.12
C THR A 157 -12.22 4.31 9.19
N TYR A 158 -12.50 3.88 10.42
CA TYR A 158 -11.45 3.55 11.38
C TYR A 158 -10.54 2.45 10.80
N ARG A 159 -9.27 2.44 11.22
CA ARG A 159 -8.24 1.53 10.68
C ARG A 159 -7.90 1.77 9.22
N SER A 160 -7.98 3.01 8.74
CA SER A 160 -7.54 3.41 7.40
C SER A 160 -6.30 4.29 7.44
N TYR A 161 -5.65 4.46 6.28
CA TYR A 161 -4.60 5.45 6.10
C TYR A 161 -4.66 6.07 4.71
N HIS A 162 -4.96 7.37 4.65
CA HIS A 162 -5.15 8.11 3.39
C HIS A 162 -4.07 9.16 3.11
N GLY A 163 -3.14 9.36 4.03
CA GLY A 163 -2.05 10.31 3.87
C GLY A 163 -1.71 11.07 5.15
N GLY A 164 -0.56 11.76 5.15
CA GLY A 164 0.00 12.42 6.33
C GLY A 164 -0.22 13.92 6.40
N MET A 165 -1.06 14.52 5.55
CA MET A 165 -1.23 15.97 5.46
C MET A 165 -2.67 16.35 5.08
N GLY A 166 -3.07 17.59 5.36
CA GLY A 166 -4.35 18.18 4.92
C GLY A 166 -5.58 17.37 5.35
N THR A 167 -6.54 17.23 4.44
CA THR A 167 -7.73 16.40 4.65
C THR A 167 -7.40 14.91 4.82
N PRO A 168 -6.47 14.31 4.05
CA PRO A 168 -6.08 12.92 4.19
C PRO A 168 -5.65 12.47 5.58
N ILE A 169 -4.91 13.27 6.35
CA ILE A 169 -4.56 12.88 7.72
C ILE A 169 -5.78 12.86 8.62
N THR A 170 -6.75 13.75 8.38
CA THR A 170 -8.01 13.74 9.13
C THR A 170 -8.90 12.55 8.75
N LEU A 171 -8.88 12.13 7.47
CA LEU A 171 -9.57 10.93 6.99
C LEU A 171 -8.94 9.64 7.50
N THR A 172 -7.64 9.66 7.82
CA THR A 172 -6.92 8.50 8.37
C THR A 172 -7.55 8.04 9.69
N GLY A 173 -7.85 6.75 9.78
CA GLY A 173 -8.54 6.15 10.93
C GLY A 173 -7.61 5.50 11.96
N ASP A 174 -6.30 5.75 11.92
CA ASP A 174 -5.30 5.16 12.80
C ASP A 174 -4.59 6.21 13.71
N PRO A 175 -3.71 5.78 14.66
CA PRO A 175 -3.08 6.66 15.63
C PRO A 175 -2.25 7.80 15.05
N ARG A 176 -1.77 7.71 13.79
CA ARG A 176 -1.05 8.80 13.13
C ARG A 176 -1.86 10.08 13.02
N ARG A 177 -3.20 9.97 13.06
CA ARG A 177 -4.11 11.11 13.11
C ARG A 177 -4.09 11.85 14.43
N TRP A 178 -3.90 11.18 15.56
CA TRP A 178 -4.16 11.74 16.89
C TRP A 178 -3.39 13.03 17.19
N ALA A 179 -2.12 13.10 16.78
CA ALA A 179 -1.32 14.30 16.96
C ALA A 179 -1.69 15.45 15.99
N ASN A 180 -2.55 15.17 15.01
CA ASN A 180 -2.97 16.11 13.96
C ASN A 180 -4.46 16.46 14.06
N GLU A 181 -5.11 16.12 15.16
CA GLU A 181 -6.52 16.45 15.40
C GLU A 181 -6.70 17.95 15.71
N ALA A 182 -7.81 18.47 15.37
CA ALA A 182 -8.27 19.77 14.97
C ALA A 182 -8.10 20.01 13.45
N GLY A 183 -8.02 18.92 12.66
CA GLY A 183 -7.78 18.93 11.21
C GLY A 183 -8.93 19.48 10.36
N ALA A 184 -9.11 18.93 9.18
CA ALA A 184 -10.12 19.37 8.22
C ALA A 184 -11.55 19.13 8.74
N ALA A 185 -12.41 20.13 8.66
CA ALA A 185 -13.82 20.02 9.03
C ALA A 185 -14.59 19.07 8.08
N GLY A 186 -15.63 18.44 8.61
CA GLY A 186 -16.56 17.61 7.84
C GLY A 186 -16.07 16.19 7.56
N VAL A 187 -15.10 15.68 8.31
CA VAL A 187 -14.70 14.27 8.25
C VAL A 187 -15.47 13.48 9.33
N VAL A 188 -16.04 12.36 8.93
CA VAL A 188 -16.78 11.45 9.82
C VAL A 188 -16.20 10.05 9.69
N HIS A 189 -15.84 9.43 10.82
CA HIS A 189 -15.35 8.05 10.84
C HIS A 189 -16.46 7.06 11.21
N PHE A 190 -16.46 5.91 10.54
CA PHE A 190 -17.36 4.81 10.84
C PHE A 190 -16.59 3.49 10.91
N PHE A 191 -17.19 2.44 11.46
CA PHE A 191 -16.59 1.13 11.52
C PHE A 191 -16.72 0.42 10.16
N GLY A 192 -15.58 0.04 9.57
CA GLY A 192 -15.54 -0.88 8.43
C GLY A 192 -15.60 -2.34 8.90
N PRO A 193 -15.86 -3.27 7.98
CA PRO A 193 -15.90 -4.70 8.30
C PRO A 193 -14.51 -5.23 8.67
N TYR A 194 -14.48 -6.10 9.67
CA TYR A 194 -13.29 -6.83 10.09
C TYR A 194 -13.69 -8.21 10.61
N PRO A 195 -13.95 -9.20 9.73
CA PRO A 195 -14.56 -10.46 10.12
C PRO A 195 -13.87 -11.18 11.28
N TYR A 196 -12.54 -11.16 11.32
CA TYR A 196 -11.81 -11.80 12.43
C TYR A 196 -12.00 -11.09 13.78
N ARG A 197 -12.21 -9.76 13.80
CA ARG A 197 -12.46 -8.94 15.01
C ARG A 197 -13.64 -8.02 14.79
N SER A 198 -14.78 -8.61 14.46
CA SER A 198 -15.97 -7.87 14.08
C SER A 198 -16.38 -6.85 15.16
N PRO A 199 -16.43 -5.54 14.82
CA PRO A 199 -17.02 -4.55 15.71
C PRO A 199 -18.54 -4.69 15.79
N PHE A 200 -19.12 -5.53 14.93
CA PHE A 200 -20.57 -5.79 14.83
C PHE A 200 -20.99 -7.10 15.48
N HIS A 201 -20.04 -7.83 16.12
CA HIS A 201 -20.30 -9.14 16.74
C HIS A 201 -20.91 -10.15 15.77
N SER A 202 -20.41 -10.18 14.53
CA SER A 202 -20.87 -11.08 13.48
C SER A 202 -20.22 -12.45 13.59
N ASP A 203 -20.99 -13.50 13.28
CA ASP A 203 -20.55 -14.89 13.31
C ASP A 203 -20.24 -15.46 11.91
N SER A 204 -20.58 -14.70 10.86
CA SER A 204 -20.30 -15.08 9.46
C SER A 204 -19.98 -13.86 8.59
N ALA A 205 -19.38 -14.09 7.41
CA ALA A 205 -19.08 -13.05 6.45
C ALA A 205 -20.34 -12.33 5.94
N GLU A 206 -21.43 -13.05 5.78
CA GLU A 206 -22.72 -12.50 5.35
C GLU A 206 -23.31 -11.57 6.41
N GLN A 207 -23.26 -11.97 7.69
CA GLN A 207 -23.69 -11.12 8.79
C GLN A 207 -22.79 -9.88 8.93
N GLU A 208 -21.48 -10.05 8.76
CA GLU A 208 -20.54 -8.92 8.78
C GLU A 208 -20.89 -7.91 7.71
N THR A 209 -21.13 -8.37 6.48
CA THR A 209 -21.57 -7.51 5.37
C THR A 209 -22.86 -6.78 5.70
N ALA A 210 -23.89 -7.52 6.12
CA ALA A 210 -25.22 -6.94 6.38
C ALA A 210 -25.16 -5.87 7.49
N ARG A 211 -24.52 -6.18 8.62
CA ARG A 211 -24.44 -5.26 9.76
C ARG A 211 -23.53 -4.07 9.50
N ALA A 212 -22.42 -4.26 8.75
CA ALA A 212 -21.55 -3.16 8.36
C ALA A 212 -22.25 -2.17 7.41
N LEU A 213 -23.07 -2.68 6.48
CA LEU A 213 -23.88 -1.83 5.59
C LEU A 213 -25.02 -1.12 6.33
N GLU A 214 -25.72 -1.80 7.23
CA GLU A 214 -26.74 -1.19 8.11
C GLU A 214 -26.15 -0.08 8.97
N HIS A 215 -24.96 -0.31 9.55
CA HIS A 215 -24.22 0.72 10.28
C HIS A 215 -23.87 1.91 9.39
N LEU A 216 -23.30 1.67 8.20
CA LEU A 216 -22.95 2.73 7.26
C LEU A 216 -24.19 3.55 6.84
N GLU A 217 -25.30 2.89 6.51
CA GLU A 217 -26.54 3.59 6.16
C GLU A 217 -27.07 4.43 7.32
N SER A 218 -27.01 3.90 8.55
CA SER A 218 -27.37 4.66 9.75
C SER A 218 -26.51 5.91 9.93
N VAL A 219 -25.19 5.81 9.70
CA VAL A 219 -24.29 6.97 9.74
C VAL A 219 -24.66 7.98 8.65
N ILE A 220 -24.93 7.54 7.43
CA ILE A 220 -25.33 8.43 6.32
C ILE A 220 -26.60 9.20 6.69
N VAL A 221 -27.60 8.53 7.23
CA VAL A 221 -28.88 9.15 7.61
C VAL A 221 -28.70 10.15 8.76
N LEU A 222 -27.99 9.76 9.82
CA LEU A 222 -27.80 10.58 11.01
C LEU A 222 -26.89 11.80 10.76
N GLU A 223 -25.91 11.67 9.85
CA GLU A 223 -25.06 12.78 9.43
C GLU A 223 -25.74 13.73 8.42
N GLY A 224 -26.86 13.30 7.87
CA GLY A 224 -27.62 14.03 6.85
C GLY A 224 -27.05 13.77 5.44
N ALA A 225 -27.65 12.81 4.73
CA ALA A 225 -27.20 12.33 3.42
C ALA A 225 -26.91 13.45 2.40
N ASN A 226 -27.71 14.53 2.44
CA ASN A 226 -27.57 15.70 1.55
C ASN A 226 -26.37 16.60 1.90
N THR A 227 -25.62 16.31 2.96
CA THR A 227 -24.39 17.04 3.35
C THR A 227 -23.12 16.26 3.04
N ILE A 228 -23.25 14.98 2.66
CA ILE A 228 -22.13 14.07 2.43
C ILE A 228 -21.73 14.11 0.95
N ALA A 229 -20.50 14.56 0.68
CA ALA A 229 -19.91 14.64 -0.64
C ALA A 229 -19.38 13.29 -1.12
N ALA A 230 -18.69 12.56 -0.23
CA ALA A 230 -18.02 11.32 -0.60
C ALA A 230 -17.91 10.32 0.55
N ILE A 231 -17.75 9.05 0.17
CA ILE A 231 -17.17 7.98 1.00
C ILE A 231 -15.84 7.62 0.37
N ILE A 232 -14.75 7.61 1.16
CA ILE A 232 -13.44 7.15 0.73
C ILE A 232 -13.07 5.86 1.44
N LEU A 233 -12.70 4.83 0.68
CA LEU A 233 -12.28 3.53 1.20
C LEU A 233 -11.02 3.05 0.49
N GLU A 234 -10.08 2.49 1.25
CA GLU A 234 -9.10 1.57 0.68
C GLU A 234 -9.86 0.30 0.25
N THR A 235 -9.73 -0.12 -1.00
CA THR A 235 -10.43 -1.35 -1.49
C THR A 235 -10.09 -2.57 -0.64
N ILE A 236 -8.81 -2.72 -0.30
CA ILE A 236 -8.32 -3.60 0.76
C ILE A 236 -7.53 -2.71 1.70
N VAL A 237 -7.95 -2.63 2.94
CA VAL A 237 -7.26 -1.79 3.94
C VAL A 237 -5.82 -2.26 4.08
N GLY A 238 -4.87 -1.40 3.76
CA GLY A 238 -3.45 -1.78 3.68
C GLY A 238 -2.77 -1.88 5.04
N THR A 239 -2.07 -0.81 5.45
CA THR A 239 -1.21 -0.78 6.65
C THR A 239 -1.93 -1.27 7.91
N ASN A 240 -3.21 -0.99 8.05
CA ASN A 240 -3.99 -1.35 9.24
C ASN A 240 -4.44 -2.81 9.27
N GLY A 241 -3.93 -3.68 8.39
CA GLY A 241 -4.07 -5.11 8.58
C GLY A 241 -4.39 -5.96 7.38
N ILE A 242 -4.30 -5.42 6.18
CA ILE A 242 -4.72 -6.07 4.94
C ILE A 242 -6.12 -6.66 5.11
N LEU A 243 -7.06 -5.76 5.48
CA LEU A 243 -8.44 -6.16 5.72
C LEU A 243 -9.15 -6.30 4.39
N VAL A 244 -9.36 -7.54 3.98
CA VAL A 244 -10.11 -7.87 2.77
C VAL A 244 -11.60 -7.74 3.10
N PRO A 245 -12.37 -6.93 2.35
CA PRO A 245 -13.79 -6.78 2.61
C PRO A 245 -14.53 -8.10 2.35
N PRO A 246 -15.52 -8.45 3.19
CA PRO A 246 -16.31 -9.65 2.98
C PRO A 246 -17.16 -9.54 1.71
N PRO A 247 -17.58 -10.69 1.13
CA PRO A 247 -18.38 -10.72 -0.10
C PRO A 247 -19.61 -9.82 0.00
N GLY A 248 -19.85 -9.02 -1.05
CA GLY A 248 -21.01 -8.12 -1.14
C GLY A 248 -20.86 -6.77 -0.45
N TYR A 249 -19.86 -6.56 0.43
CA TYR A 249 -19.73 -5.30 1.15
C TYR A 249 -19.50 -4.10 0.22
N LEU A 250 -18.52 -4.16 -0.68
CA LEU A 250 -18.24 -3.04 -1.59
C LEU A 250 -19.38 -2.79 -2.58
N ALA A 251 -20.08 -3.83 -3.02
CA ALA A 251 -21.29 -3.68 -3.83
C ALA A 251 -22.39 -2.93 -3.07
N GLY A 252 -22.63 -3.29 -1.80
CA GLY A 252 -23.57 -2.56 -0.96
C GLY A 252 -23.16 -1.12 -0.69
N VAL A 253 -21.85 -0.84 -0.53
CA VAL A 253 -21.36 0.55 -0.45
C VAL A 253 -21.69 1.33 -1.73
N ARG A 254 -21.49 0.71 -2.91
CA ARG A 254 -21.83 1.34 -4.19
C ARG A 254 -23.34 1.65 -4.27
N GLU A 255 -24.18 0.70 -3.88
CA GLU A 255 -25.65 0.89 -3.85
C GLU A 255 -26.07 2.04 -2.91
N LEU A 256 -25.45 2.15 -1.74
CA LEU A 256 -25.70 3.26 -0.82
C LEU A 256 -25.23 4.59 -1.42
N CYS A 257 -24.07 4.62 -2.05
CA CYS A 257 -23.57 5.81 -2.73
C CYS A 257 -24.53 6.25 -3.84
N ASP A 258 -25.03 5.34 -4.66
CA ASP A 258 -25.99 5.62 -5.73
C ASP A 258 -27.31 6.15 -5.18
N ARG A 259 -27.85 5.48 -4.15
CA ARG A 259 -29.12 5.86 -3.52
C ARG A 259 -29.10 7.27 -2.94
N TYR A 260 -28.00 7.70 -2.34
CA TYR A 260 -27.89 8.98 -1.67
C TYR A 260 -27.15 10.05 -2.49
N GLY A 261 -26.70 9.72 -3.71
CA GLY A 261 -25.92 10.62 -4.57
C GLY A 261 -24.60 11.04 -3.94
N ILE A 262 -23.88 10.08 -3.35
CA ILE A 262 -22.58 10.25 -2.68
C ILE A 262 -21.48 9.73 -3.63
N VAL A 263 -20.40 10.47 -3.78
CA VAL A 263 -19.24 10.04 -4.59
C VAL A 263 -18.49 8.91 -3.87
N TYR A 264 -18.29 7.78 -4.55
CA TYR A 264 -17.44 6.70 -4.05
C TYR A 264 -16.00 6.90 -4.54
N ILE A 265 -15.06 7.11 -3.62
CA ILE A 265 -13.62 7.23 -3.88
C ILE A 265 -12.95 5.92 -3.46
N ALA A 266 -12.37 5.18 -4.41
CA ALA A 266 -11.52 4.04 -4.11
C ALA A 266 -10.07 4.51 -3.93
N ASP A 267 -9.54 4.38 -2.72
CA ASP A 267 -8.12 4.58 -2.44
C ASP A 267 -7.35 3.32 -2.84
N GLU A 268 -6.79 3.35 -4.04
CA GLU A 268 -5.99 2.29 -4.64
C GLU A 268 -4.46 2.56 -4.52
N VAL A 269 -4.09 3.48 -3.67
CA VAL A 269 -2.68 3.85 -3.46
C VAL A 269 -1.83 2.64 -3.06
N MET A 270 -2.39 1.68 -2.32
CA MET A 270 -1.68 0.50 -1.86
C MET A 270 -2.09 -0.78 -2.61
N ALA A 271 -3.37 -0.93 -2.93
CA ALA A 271 -3.93 -2.12 -3.57
C ALA A 271 -3.78 -2.13 -5.10
N GLY A 272 -3.63 -0.97 -5.72
CA GLY A 272 -3.54 -0.82 -7.16
C GLY A 272 -2.24 -1.30 -7.79
N PHE A 273 -2.23 -1.31 -9.11
CA PHE A 273 -1.10 -1.68 -9.96
C PHE A 273 -0.54 -3.07 -9.65
N GLY A 274 -1.40 -4.07 -9.76
CA GLY A 274 -1.01 -5.47 -9.76
C GLY A 274 -0.91 -6.12 -8.37
N ARG A 275 -0.93 -5.36 -7.28
CA ARG A 275 -0.71 -5.89 -5.93
C ARG A 275 -1.68 -7.01 -5.56
N THR A 276 -2.93 -6.91 -5.99
CA THR A 276 -4.01 -7.88 -5.73
C THR A 276 -4.20 -8.92 -6.85
N GLY A 277 -3.38 -8.87 -7.91
CA GLY A 277 -3.55 -9.68 -9.11
C GLY A 277 -4.43 -9.03 -10.19
N GLU A 278 -4.95 -7.82 -9.92
CA GLU A 278 -5.70 -6.98 -10.86
C GLU A 278 -4.97 -5.64 -11.07
N TRP A 279 -5.29 -4.88 -12.13
CA TRP A 279 -4.73 -3.52 -12.27
C TRP A 279 -5.12 -2.62 -11.10
N PHE A 280 -6.39 -2.65 -10.71
CA PHE A 280 -6.91 -2.02 -9.50
C PHE A 280 -7.66 -3.03 -8.65
N GLY A 281 -7.50 -2.97 -7.34
CA GLY A 281 -8.09 -3.94 -6.43
C GLY A 281 -9.61 -4.06 -6.55
N PHE A 282 -10.32 -2.94 -6.77
CA PHE A 282 -11.78 -2.92 -6.88
C PHE A 282 -12.31 -3.79 -8.03
N GLN A 283 -11.53 -4.00 -9.10
CA GLN A 283 -11.94 -4.85 -10.24
C GLN A 283 -12.19 -6.29 -9.81
N GLY A 284 -11.42 -6.78 -8.86
CA GLY A 284 -11.60 -8.12 -8.31
C GLY A 284 -12.83 -8.29 -7.40
N PHE A 285 -13.55 -7.20 -7.11
CA PHE A 285 -14.82 -7.21 -6.35
C PHE A 285 -16.03 -6.86 -7.23
N GLY A 286 -15.81 -6.58 -8.52
CA GLY A 286 -16.89 -6.27 -9.46
C GLY A 286 -17.64 -4.97 -9.16
N VAL A 287 -16.98 -4.00 -8.53
CA VAL A 287 -17.56 -2.69 -8.22
C VAL A 287 -16.89 -1.59 -9.03
N GLN A 288 -17.58 -0.46 -9.20
CA GLN A 288 -17.08 0.67 -9.95
C GLN A 288 -17.15 1.94 -9.09
N PRO A 289 -16.01 2.51 -8.66
CA PRO A 289 -16.00 3.80 -7.98
C PRO A 289 -16.20 4.97 -8.95
N ASP A 290 -16.44 6.16 -8.41
CA ASP A 290 -16.52 7.40 -9.20
C ASP A 290 -15.15 8.06 -9.39
N LEU A 291 -14.27 7.90 -8.42
CA LEU A 291 -12.89 8.36 -8.44
C LEU A 291 -11.96 7.26 -7.91
N ILE A 292 -10.78 7.14 -8.53
CA ILE A 292 -9.73 6.22 -8.06
C ILE A 292 -8.51 7.06 -7.72
N THR A 293 -7.99 6.94 -6.49
CA THR A 293 -6.71 7.56 -6.14
C THR A 293 -5.58 6.54 -6.21
N PHE A 294 -4.44 6.96 -6.73
CA PHE A 294 -3.29 6.07 -6.92
C PHE A 294 -1.96 6.77 -6.65
N ALA A 295 -0.94 5.95 -6.37
CA ALA A 295 0.48 6.32 -6.28
C ALA A 295 1.32 5.04 -6.35
N LYS A 296 2.44 4.99 -5.63
CA LYS A 296 3.25 3.79 -5.34
C LYS A 296 3.52 2.92 -6.57
N GLY A 297 2.70 1.87 -6.77
CA GLY A 297 2.87 0.88 -7.82
C GLY A 297 2.82 1.42 -9.25
N VAL A 298 2.25 2.60 -9.49
CA VAL A 298 2.12 3.19 -10.84
C VAL A 298 3.45 3.28 -11.59
N ASN A 299 4.54 3.50 -10.87
CA ASN A 299 5.91 3.52 -11.38
C ASN A 299 6.93 2.88 -10.43
N SER A 300 6.45 1.95 -9.59
CA SER A 300 7.25 1.23 -8.60
C SER A 300 7.99 2.13 -7.59
N GLY A 301 7.54 3.37 -7.42
CA GLY A 301 8.14 4.32 -6.49
C GLY A 301 9.52 4.86 -6.93
N TYR A 302 9.94 4.63 -8.15
CA TYR A 302 11.24 5.12 -8.68
C TYR A 302 11.30 6.64 -8.76
N VAL A 303 10.19 7.27 -9.09
CA VAL A 303 10.03 8.74 -9.10
C VAL A 303 8.70 9.06 -8.41
N PRO A 304 8.64 10.06 -7.50
CA PRO A 304 7.37 10.46 -6.89
C PRO A 304 6.29 10.75 -7.94
N LEU A 305 5.17 10.02 -7.87
CA LEU A 305 4.02 10.15 -8.75
C LEU A 305 2.77 9.59 -8.06
N GLY A 306 1.65 10.26 -8.27
CA GLY A 306 0.33 9.83 -7.91
C GLY A 306 -0.71 10.44 -8.81
N GLY A 307 -1.98 10.23 -8.52
CA GLY A 307 -3.06 10.86 -9.29
C GLY A 307 -4.44 10.39 -8.91
N VAL A 308 -5.40 11.01 -9.55
CA VAL A 308 -6.82 10.68 -9.49
C VAL A 308 -7.28 10.30 -10.89
N VAL A 309 -7.86 9.11 -11.03
CA VAL A 309 -8.60 8.72 -12.23
C VAL A 309 -10.05 9.16 -12.05
N ILE A 310 -10.58 9.86 -13.03
CA ILE A 310 -11.80 10.62 -12.92
C ILE A 310 -12.84 10.02 -13.87
N SER A 311 -14.03 9.70 -13.36
CA SER A 311 -15.15 9.24 -14.16
C SER A 311 -15.72 10.36 -15.02
N GLU A 312 -16.32 10.02 -16.15
CA GLU A 312 -16.88 10.97 -17.11
C GLU A 312 -17.85 11.97 -16.47
N PRO A 313 -18.79 11.60 -15.59
CA PRO A 313 -19.71 12.58 -14.98
C PRO A 313 -18.98 13.66 -14.17
N ILE A 314 -17.93 13.29 -13.44
CA ILE A 314 -17.14 14.26 -12.67
C ILE A 314 -16.21 15.07 -13.59
N ALA A 315 -15.61 14.44 -14.60
CA ALA A 315 -14.78 15.14 -15.57
C ALA A 315 -15.59 16.22 -16.31
N THR A 316 -16.75 15.88 -16.85
CA THR A 316 -17.65 16.78 -17.57
C THR A 316 -18.17 17.92 -16.68
N PHE A 317 -18.35 17.72 -15.37
CA PHE A 317 -18.71 18.79 -14.45
C PHE A 317 -17.71 19.96 -14.51
N PHE A 318 -16.44 19.71 -14.81
CA PHE A 318 -15.38 20.71 -14.89
C PHE A 318 -15.12 21.24 -16.31
N ASP A 319 -15.90 20.88 -17.32
CA ASP A 319 -15.70 21.38 -18.69
C ASP A 319 -15.92 22.92 -18.80
N ASP A 320 -16.87 23.42 -18.01
CA ASP A 320 -17.22 24.87 -17.98
C ASP A 320 -16.93 25.51 -16.61
N ARG A 321 -16.32 24.79 -15.69
CA ARG A 321 -16.00 25.22 -14.31
C ARG A 321 -14.53 25.05 -14.02
N VAL A 322 -13.88 26.11 -13.54
CA VAL A 322 -12.47 26.04 -13.16
C VAL A 322 -12.29 25.14 -11.95
N PHE A 323 -11.43 24.13 -12.10
CA PHE A 323 -10.94 23.37 -10.96
C PHE A 323 -9.76 24.12 -10.34
N TYR A 324 -9.98 24.71 -9.15
CA TYR A 324 -8.95 25.45 -8.41
C TYR A 324 -8.02 24.49 -7.66
N GLY A 325 -7.30 23.65 -8.39
CA GLY A 325 -6.35 22.67 -7.88
C GLY A 325 -5.19 22.48 -8.84
N GLY A 326 -4.01 22.24 -8.29
CA GLY A 326 -2.81 22.00 -9.09
C GLY A 326 -1.57 21.89 -8.21
N LEU A 327 -0.56 21.25 -8.76
CA LEU A 327 0.76 21.06 -8.15
C LEU A 327 1.81 21.42 -9.19
N THR A 328 2.88 22.09 -8.78
CA THR A 328 3.98 22.50 -9.67
C THR A 328 4.55 21.33 -10.47
N TYR A 329 4.64 20.15 -9.86
CA TYR A 329 5.23 18.95 -10.44
C TYR A 329 4.19 17.91 -10.91
N SER A 330 2.92 18.31 -11.07
CA SER A 330 1.84 17.43 -11.53
C SER A 330 2.17 16.79 -12.88
N GLY A 331 2.18 15.46 -12.94
CA GLY A 331 2.51 14.72 -14.17
C GLY A 331 3.94 14.98 -14.65
N HIS A 332 4.91 14.97 -13.74
CA HIS A 332 6.32 15.17 -14.04
C HIS A 332 6.80 14.18 -15.12
N PRO A 333 7.46 14.64 -16.21
CA PRO A 333 7.84 13.78 -17.33
C PRO A 333 8.66 12.54 -16.92
N LEU A 334 9.62 12.68 -16.01
CA LEU A 334 10.40 11.53 -15.53
C LEU A 334 9.50 10.49 -14.86
N GLY A 335 8.60 10.91 -13.95
CA GLY A 335 7.67 10.00 -13.27
C GLY A 335 6.72 9.30 -14.23
N CYS A 336 6.21 10.05 -15.23
CA CYS A 336 5.31 9.51 -16.25
C CYS A 336 6.02 8.53 -17.19
N ALA A 337 7.27 8.81 -17.59
CA ALA A 337 8.05 7.89 -18.42
C ALA A 337 8.28 6.54 -17.74
N VAL A 338 8.60 6.56 -16.45
CA VAL A 338 8.72 5.32 -15.67
C VAL A 338 7.37 4.60 -15.55
N GLY A 339 6.27 5.35 -15.39
CA GLY A 339 4.93 4.79 -15.40
C GLY A 339 4.62 4.05 -16.72
N VAL A 340 4.92 4.67 -17.87
CA VAL A 340 4.75 4.01 -19.19
C VAL A 340 5.57 2.72 -19.25
N ALA A 341 6.86 2.76 -18.88
CA ALA A 341 7.70 1.58 -18.85
C ALA A 341 7.17 0.49 -17.89
N THR A 342 6.58 0.89 -16.77
CA THR A 342 5.92 -0.04 -15.83
C THR A 342 4.80 -0.81 -16.51
N PHE A 343 3.93 -0.14 -17.29
CA PHE A 343 2.87 -0.81 -18.05
C PHE A 343 3.40 -1.76 -19.10
N GLU A 344 4.48 -1.38 -19.80
CA GLU A 344 5.14 -2.24 -20.80
C GLU A 344 5.67 -3.53 -20.15
N VAL A 345 6.36 -3.42 -19.01
CA VAL A 345 6.86 -4.57 -18.26
C VAL A 345 5.72 -5.45 -17.76
N PHE A 346 4.68 -4.87 -17.17
CA PHE A 346 3.52 -5.63 -16.69
C PHE A 346 2.87 -6.48 -17.77
N ARG A 347 2.71 -5.92 -18.98
CA ARG A 347 2.11 -6.62 -20.13
C ARG A 347 3.04 -7.66 -20.72
N ARG A 348 4.30 -7.31 -20.94
CA ARG A 348 5.31 -8.19 -21.53
C ARG A 348 5.58 -9.43 -20.67
N ASP A 349 5.71 -9.22 -19.35
CA ASP A 349 6.15 -10.26 -18.42
C ASP A 349 4.99 -10.96 -17.70
N GLY A 350 3.74 -10.60 -18.02
CA GLY A 350 2.54 -11.24 -17.46
C GLY A 350 2.41 -11.09 -15.94
N ILE A 351 2.80 -9.94 -15.39
CA ILE A 351 2.92 -9.73 -13.93
C ILE A 351 1.65 -10.04 -13.19
N LEU A 352 0.47 -9.69 -13.71
CA LEU A 352 -0.81 -9.95 -13.02
C LEU A 352 -1.07 -11.45 -12.86
N GLU A 353 -0.77 -12.23 -13.91
CA GLU A 353 -0.92 -13.68 -13.86
C GLU A 353 0.10 -14.31 -12.90
N HIS A 354 1.35 -13.85 -12.95
CA HIS A 354 2.39 -14.28 -12.01
C HIS A 354 1.97 -14.05 -10.55
N VAL A 355 1.44 -12.88 -10.24
CA VAL A 355 0.92 -12.53 -8.90
C VAL A 355 -0.19 -13.48 -8.46
N ARG A 356 -1.18 -13.75 -9.32
CA ARG A 356 -2.26 -14.71 -9.01
C ARG A 356 -1.71 -16.12 -8.77
N ASN A 357 -0.83 -16.58 -9.64
CA ASN A 357 -0.23 -17.91 -9.53
C ASN A 357 0.55 -18.08 -8.22
N LEU A 358 1.39 -17.12 -7.83
CA LEU A 358 2.12 -17.17 -6.55
C LEU A 358 1.18 -17.11 -5.34
N SER A 359 0.14 -16.28 -5.42
CA SER A 359 -0.88 -16.20 -4.37
C SER A 359 -1.54 -17.55 -4.12
N ASP A 360 -2.05 -18.16 -5.17
CA ASP A 360 -2.91 -19.36 -5.05
C ASP A 360 -2.11 -20.64 -4.81
N ARG A 361 -0.92 -20.75 -5.42
CA ARG A 361 -0.11 -21.96 -5.36
C ARG A 361 0.91 -21.98 -4.22
N VAL A 362 1.34 -20.82 -3.74
CA VAL A 362 2.42 -20.72 -2.74
C VAL A 362 1.92 -20.07 -1.44
N ILE A 363 1.45 -18.82 -1.50
CA ILE A 363 1.18 -18.06 -0.28
C ILE A 363 -0.03 -18.63 0.47
N ALA A 364 -1.18 -18.72 -0.20
CA ALA A 364 -2.41 -19.13 0.48
C ALA A 364 -2.30 -20.53 1.14
N PRO A 365 -1.76 -21.58 0.48
CA PRO A 365 -1.57 -22.88 1.12
C PRO A 365 -0.61 -22.80 2.32
N ARG A 366 0.52 -22.06 2.17
CA ARG A 366 1.52 -21.96 3.23
C ARG A 366 0.99 -21.24 4.46
N LEU A 367 0.34 -20.09 4.27
CA LEU A 367 -0.21 -19.33 5.39
C LEU A 367 -1.37 -20.09 6.08
N ASN A 368 -2.21 -20.79 5.33
CA ASN A 368 -3.24 -21.66 5.90
C ASN A 368 -2.64 -22.81 6.73
N GLN A 369 -1.50 -23.35 6.33
CA GLN A 369 -0.77 -24.33 7.13
C GLN A 369 -0.35 -23.72 8.48
N TRP A 370 0.13 -22.47 8.52
CA TRP A 370 0.53 -21.80 9.75
C TRP A 370 -0.61 -21.66 10.78
N LEU A 371 -1.86 -21.55 10.33
CA LEU A 371 -3.02 -21.61 11.25
C LEU A 371 -3.08 -22.91 12.04
N SER A 372 -2.54 -24.01 11.54
CA SER A 372 -2.51 -25.29 12.25
C SER A 372 -1.21 -25.54 12.98
N THR A 373 -0.09 -25.04 12.49
CA THR A 373 1.25 -25.34 13.01
C THR A 373 1.75 -24.35 14.07
N HIS A 374 1.28 -23.07 14.03
CA HIS A 374 1.71 -22.04 14.95
C HIS A 374 0.56 -21.56 15.85
N PRO A 375 0.55 -21.89 17.13
CA PRO A 375 -0.50 -21.46 18.07
C PRO A 375 -0.69 -19.94 18.17
N SER A 376 0.37 -19.17 17.96
CA SER A 376 0.31 -17.69 17.93
C SER A 376 -0.33 -17.11 16.67
N VAL A 377 -0.50 -17.87 15.60
CA VAL A 377 -1.17 -17.41 14.39
C VAL A 377 -2.68 -17.52 14.56
N GLY A 378 -3.36 -16.37 14.62
CA GLY A 378 -4.82 -16.30 14.82
C GLY A 378 -5.61 -16.20 13.53
N ASP A 379 -5.08 -15.49 12.54
CA ASP A 379 -5.75 -15.27 11.26
C ASP A 379 -4.73 -15.03 10.13
N VAL A 380 -5.07 -15.48 8.93
CA VAL A 380 -4.35 -15.20 7.70
C VAL A 380 -5.34 -14.73 6.64
N ARG A 381 -5.01 -13.65 5.94
CA ARG A 381 -5.90 -13.06 4.95
C ARG A 381 -5.14 -12.29 3.91
N GLY A 382 -5.66 -12.21 2.71
CA GLY A 382 -5.03 -11.46 1.64
C GLY A 382 -5.56 -11.82 0.25
N ARG A 383 -4.94 -11.20 -0.76
CA ARG A 383 -5.22 -11.44 -2.18
C ARG A 383 -4.00 -11.02 -3.01
N GLY A 384 -3.65 -11.79 -4.02
CA GLY A 384 -2.44 -11.54 -4.81
C GLY A 384 -1.18 -11.63 -3.95
N LEU A 385 -0.26 -10.70 -4.11
CA LEU A 385 0.92 -10.56 -3.23
C LEU A 385 0.69 -9.49 -2.14
N PHE A 386 -0.45 -9.59 -1.46
CA PHE A 386 -0.88 -8.66 -0.43
C PHE A 386 -1.60 -9.42 0.69
N TRP A 387 -0.81 -9.95 1.65
CA TRP A 387 -1.29 -10.82 2.72
C TRP A 387 -0.84 -10.34 4.09
N ALA A 388 -1.62 -10.65 5.11
CA ALA A 388 -1.28 -10.47 6.51
C ALA A 388 -1.41 -11.76 7.29
N VAL A 389 -0.48 -11.95 8.22
CA VAL A 389 -0.54 -12.94 9.31
C VAL A 389 -0.78 -12.16 10.59
N GLU A 390 -1.89 -12.45 11.26
CA GLU A 390 -2.25 -11.80 12.52
C GLU A 390 -1.93 -12.69 13.70
N LEU A 391 -1.19 -12.16 14.67
CA LEU A 391 -0.66 -12.90 15.81
C LEU A 391 -1.48 -12.61 17.06
N VAL A 392 -1.77 -13.66 17.81
CA VAL A 392 -2.63 -13.65 19.01
C VAL A 392 -1.95 -14.32 20.19
N ARG A 393 -2.36 -13.96 21.40
CA ARG A 393 -2.03 -14.67 22.63
C ARG A 393 -2.93 -15.87 22.84
N ASP A 394 -4.17 -15.74 22.41
CA ASP A 394 -5.19 -16.75 22.59
C ASP A 394 -6.15 -16.71 21.39
N ARG A 395 -6.39 -17.87 20.79
CA ARG A 395 -7.22 -18.01 19.59
C ARG A 395 -8.72 -17.95 19.87
N GLU A 396 -9.14 -18.40 21.05
CA GLU A 396 -10.57 -18.42 21.41
C GLU A 396 -11.06 -17.01 21.69
N THR A 397 -10.32 -16.28 22.53
CA THR A 397 -10.63 -14.87 22.85
C THR A 397 -10.19 -13.91 21.76
N ARG A 398 -9.30 -14.37 20.85
CA ARG A 398 -8.64 -13.56 19.83
C ARG A 398 -7.80 -12.42 20.43
N GLU A 399 -7.32 -12.57 21.68
CA GLU A 399 -6.46 -11.58 22.31
C GLU A 399 -5.21 -11.33 21.45
N PRO A 400 -4.91 -10.09 21.01
CA PRO A 400 -3.75 -9.83 20.17
C PRO A 400 -2.45 -10.09 20.92
N LEU A 401 -1.41 -10.57 20.22
CA LEU A 401 -0.08 -10.82 20.78
C LEU A 401 0.51 -9.56 21.41
N VAL A 402 0.31 -8.42 20.77
CA VAL A 402 0.62 -7.08 21.28
C VAL A 402 -0.59 -6.16 21.08
N PRO A 403 -0.83 -5.19 21.97
CA PRO A 403 -1.99 -4.31 21.87
C PRO A 403 -1.94 -3.41 20.63
N PHE A 404 -3.07 -2.79 20.33
CA PHE A 404 -3.13 -1.74 19.32
C PHE A 404 -2.30 -0.54 19.77
N ASN A 405 -1.43 -0.04 18.89
CA ASN A 405 -0.47 1.05 19.19
C ASN A 405 0.39 0.77 20.45
N PRO A 406 1.19 -0.32 20.45
CA PRO A 406 1.93 -0.75 21.62
C PRO A 406 3.07 0.20 21.98
N THR A 407 3.39 0.28 23.27
CA THR A 407 4.68 0.85 23.70
C THR A 407 5.84 -0.06 23.26
N PRO A 408 7.09 0.43 23.21
CA PRO A 408 8.24 -0.41 22.88
C PRO A 408 8.36 -1.68 23.73
N ALA A 409 8.08 -1.60 25.03
CA ALA A 409 8.09 -2.76 25.92
C ALA A 409 7.01 -3.79 25.57
N GLN A 410 5.80 -3.35 25.27
CA GLN A 410 4.71 -4.21 24.83
C GLN A 410 4.97 -4.84 23.47
N ASN A 411 5.75 -4.17 22.61
CA ASN A 411 6.09 -4.64 21.25
C ASN A 411 7.25 -5.64 21.23
N ALA A 412 7.84 -6.00 22.37
CA ALA A 412 9.02 -6.85 22.45
C ALA A 412 8.90 -8.17 21.66
N PRO A 413 7.79 -8.94 21.71
CA PRO A 413 7.65 -10.18 20.93
C PRO A 413 7.73 -9.94 19.42
N MET A 414 7.09 -8.88 18.92
CA MET A 414 7.13 -8.52 17.50
C MET A 414 8.49 -7.98 17.07
N ALA A 415 9.19 -7.26 17.95
CA ALA A 415 10.55 -6.80 17.70
C ALA A 415 11.52 -8.01 17.60
N ALA A 416 11.40 -9.00 18.48
CA ALA A 416 12.18 -10.24 18.44
C ALA A 416 11.90 -11.04 17.14
N PHE A 417 10.63 -11.20 16.77
CA PHE A 417 10.23 -11.80 15.50
C PHE A 417 10.88 -11.08 14.30
N ALA A 418 10.77 -9.75 14.25
CA ALA A 418 11.35 -8.99 13.15
C ALA A 418 12.87 -9.08 13.09
N ALA A 419 13.55 -9.14 14.24
CA ALA A 419 14.99 -9.33 14.33
C ALA A 419 15.41 -10.71 13.80
N ALA A 420 14.67 -11.78 14.13
CA ALA A 420 14.92 -13.12 13.61
C ALA A 420 14.73 -13.21 12.09
N CYS A 421 13.66 -12.59 11.55
CA CYS A 421 13.48 -12.49 10.10
C CYS A 421 14.67 -11.82 9.42
N LYS A 422 15.16 -10.70 9.96
CA LYS A 422 16.32 -9.99 9.42
C LYS A 422 17.60 -10.83 9.50
N ALA A 423 17.82 -11.52 10.60
CA ALA A 423 18.95 -12.44 10.76
C ALA A 423 18.90 -13.59 9.73
N GLY A 424 17.71 -14.01 9.33
CA GLY A 424 17.49 -14.99 8.26
C GLY A 424 17.52 -14.41 6.84
N GLY A 425 17.83 -13.10 6.68
CA GLY A 425 17.90 -12.45 5.37
C GLY A 425 16.54 -12.05 4.78
N VAL A 426 15.53 -11.83 5.62
CA VAL A 426 14.22 -11.32 5.21
C VAL A 426 13.94 -10.00 5.92
N TRP A 427 13.57 -8.97 5.16
CA TRP A 427 13.11 -7.71 5.72
C TRP A 427 11.58 -7.74 5.84
N PRO A 428 11.03 -7.98 7.05
CA PRO A 428 9.60 -8.10 7.24
C PRO A 428 8.94 -6.72 7.32
N PHE A 429 7.68 -6.66 6.95
CA PHE A 429 6.83 -5.51 7.23
C PHE A 429 5.91 -5.83 8.41
N THR A 430 6.29 -5.45 9.62
CA THR A 430 5.49 -5.65 10.84
C THR A 430 4.72 -4.40 11.21
N HIS A 431 3.48 -4.57 11.63
CA HIS A 431 2.64 -3.47 12.13
C HIS A 431 1.73 -3.97 13.26
N TYR A 432 1.99 -3.51 14.50
CA TYR A 432 1.37 -4.03 15.72
C TYR A 432 1.54 -5.56 15.81
N ASN A 433 0.46 -6.30 16.00
CA ASN A 433 0.44 -7.77 16.09
C ASN A 433 0.40 -8.48 14.72
N ARG A 434 0.89 -7.88 13.66
CA ARG A 434 0.81 -8.45 12.31
C ARG A 434 2.14 -8.37 11.59
N THR A 435 2.38 -9.37 10.75
CA THR A 435 3.38 -9.27 9.67
C THR A 435 2.69 -9.34 8.32
N HIS A 436 3.12 -8.49 7.39
CA HIS A 436 2.59 -8.46 6.04
C HIS A 436 3.51 -9.23 5.11
N ILE A 437 2.92 -9.93 4.14
CA ILE A 437 3.61 -10.59 3.03
C ILE A 437 3.25 -9.81 1.78
N ALA A 438 4.09 -8.84 1.44
CA ALA A 438 3.87 -7.92 0.33
C ALA A 438 5.18 -7.68 -0.46
N PRO A 439 5.85 -8.74 -0.95
CA PRO A 439 7.11 -8.61 -1.66
C PRO A 439 6.91 -7.91 -3.01
N PRO A 440 8.01 -7.50 -3.71
CA PRO A 440 7.93 -7.07 -5.10
C PRO A 440 7.24 -8.12 -5.98
N LEU A 441 6.42 -7.66 -6.94
CA LEU A 441 5.60 -8.54 -7.77
C LEU A 441 6.44 -9.42 -8.71
N VAL A 442 7.70 -9.07 -8.90
CA VAL A 442 8.69 -9.81 -9.69
C VAL A 442 9.43 -10.89 -8.89
N ILE A 443 9.08 -11.08 -7.60
CA ILE A 443 9.68 -12.11 -6.76
C ILE A 443 9.49 -13.49 -7.42
N THR A 444 10.55 -14.30 -7.46
CA THR A 444 10.45 -15.66 -7.95
C THR A 444 9.82 -16.60 -6.92
N GLU A 445 9.26 -17.71 -7.36
CA GLU A 445 8.71 -18.74 -6.46
C GLU A 445 9.78 -19.26 -5.46
N ALA A 446 11.01 -19.41 -5.92
CA ALA A 446 12.12 -19.86 -5.06
C ALA A 446 12.46 -18.83 -3.97
N GLU A 447 12.55 -17.54 -4.32
CA GLU A 447 12.79 -16.46 -3.36
C GLU A 447 11.63 -16.35 -2.37
N LEU A 448 10.39 -16.45 -2.86
CA LEU A 448 9.18 -16.39 -2.02
C LEU A 448 9.17 -17.54 -1.01
N ASN A 449 9.40 -18.78 -1.45
CA ASN A 449 9.47 -19.94 -0.55
C ASN A 449 10.57 -19.77 0.50
N ARG A 450 11.78 -19.36 0.09
CA ARG A 450 12.87 -19.08 1.03
C ARG A 450 12.48 -18.04 2.08
N GLY A 451 11.82 -16.96 1.68
CA GLY A 451 11.37 -15.95 2.62
C GLY A 451 10.27 -16.43 3.55
N LEU A 452 9.34 -17.25 3.06
CA LEU A 452 8.30 -17.88 3.89
C LEU A 452 8.91 -18.88 4.87
N ASP A 453 9.95 -19.63 4.51
CA ASP A 453 10.66 -20.54 5.43
C ASP A 453 11.31 -19.76 6.58
N VAL A 454 11.91 -18.61 6.32
CA VAL A 454 12.47 -17.75 7.36
C VAL A 454 11.39 -17.22 8.30
N ILE A 455 10.24 -16.81 7.77
CA ILE A 455 9.11 -16.33 8.58
C ILE A 455 8.54 -17.46 9.42
N ASP A 456 8.37 -18.66 8.87
CA ASP A 456 7.91 -19.86 9.55
C ASP A 456 8.80 -20.18 10.79
N GLU A 457 10.11 -20.16 10.61
CA GLU A 457 11.05 -20.33 11.71
C GLU A 457 10.95 -19.21 12.76
N ALA A 458 10.79 -17.96 12.32
CA ALA A 458 10.64 -16.80 13.21
C ALA A 458 9.32 -16.82 14.00
N LEU A 459 8.25 -17.43 13.48
CA LEU A 459 6.97 -17.57 14.17
C LEU A 459 7.10 -18.41 15.47
N LYS A 460 8.09 -19.29 15.58
CA LYS A 460 8.36 -20.03 16.82
C LYS A 460 8.66 -19.11 18.00
N ILE A 461 9.26 -17.93 17.75
CA ILE A 461 9.49 -16.91 18.78
C ILE A 461 8.17 -16.37 19.32
N THR A 462 7.18 -16.19 18.44
CA THR A 462 5.85 -15.73 18.86
C THR A 462 5.06 -16.84 19.57
N ASP A 463 5.26 -18.11 19.20
CA ASP A 463 4.69 -19.27 19.90
C ASP A 463 5.27 -19.39 21.32
N GLU A 464 6.60 -19.25 21.47
CA GLU A 464 7.25 -19.23 22.77
C GLU A 464 6.74 -18.07 23.66
N ALA A 465 6.50 -16.90 23.07
CA ALA A 465 6.01 -15.72 23.80
C ALA A 465 4.60 -15.89 24.39
N ILE A 466 3.82 -16.86 23.90
CA ILE A 466 2.51 -17.24 24.47
C ILE A 466 2.57 -18.49 25.34
N GLY A 467 3.79 -19.05 25.57
CA GLY A 467 3.98 -20.24 26.39
C GLY A 467 3.71 -21.57 25.68
N ALA A 468 3.52 -21.57 24.37
CA ALA A 468 3.43 -22.78 23.57
C ALA A 468 4.85 -23.35 23.33
N ARG A 469 5.01 -24.67 23.47
CA ARG A 469 6.27 -25.40 23.29
C ARG A 469 6.20 -26.34 22.10
#